data_35d843c3b3fb3d420aacfd9d82d7395e
#
_entry.id   35d843c3b3fb3d420aacfd9d82d7395e
#
_cell.length_a   1.000
_cell.length_b   1.000
_cell.length_c   1.000
_cell.angle_alpha   90.00
_cell.angle_beta   90.00
_cell.angle_gamma   90.00
#
_symmetry.space_group_name_H-M   'P 1'
#
loop_
_entity.id
_entity.type
_entity.pdbx_description
1 polymer ?
#
loop_
_entity_poly.entity_id
_entity_poly.type
_entity_poly.pdbx_seq_one_letter_code
_entity_poly.pdbx_strand_id
1 'polypeptide(L)'
;MANRQQSLKELVAQCDRFLAGDGRRTTESLLEQISPKSGLDVYGNGGVVTELEEFIASMLGKEKALFIPTGVMTQQATLRVLTDHAKNPRVAFHPMCHLRTHEENSFERLHALQEVIATGGWPQEPVTLESLKAIKEPIGVLLLELPQRDTGGYLPTWNELVAQTKWARKNGVALHLDGARLWEAAPYYAATAQKSIKDICSLFDTVYVSFYKGLGGISGSCVAGKASIIDEV
;
A
#
# COMPACT_ATOMS: atom_id res chain seq x y z
N MET A 1 14.52 -21.60 23.15
CA MET A 1 14.27 -20.64 22.06
C MET A 1 15.54 -20.37 21.21
N ALA A 2 16.73 -20.20 21.79
CA ALA A 2 17.98 -19.96 21.02
C ALA A 2 18.32 -21.06 19.98
N ASN A 3 18.12 -22.33 20.32
CA ASN A 3 18.41 -23.47 19.42
C ASN A 3 17.50 -23.54 18.18
N ARG A 4 16.24 -23.07 18.29
CA ARG A 4 15.29 -23.08 17.18
C ARG A 4 15.54 -21.94 16.19
N GLN A 5 16.01 -20.78 16.69
CA GLN A 5 16.37 -19.64 15.86
C GLN A 5 17.69 -19.86 15.09
N GLN A 6 18.65 -20.56 15.69
CA GLN A 6 19.90 -20.93 15.04
C GLN A 6 19.66 -21.93 13.91
N SER A 7 18.85 -22.96 14.16
CA SER A 7 18.43 -23.94 13.15
C SER A 7 17.70 -23.31 11.95
N LEU A 8 16.82 -22.33 12.18
CA LEU A 8 16.11 -21.63 11.12
C LEU A 8 17.04 -20.76 10.26
N LYS A 9 17.99 -20.08 10.88
CA LYS A 9 19.03 -19.30 10.17
C LYS A 9 19.92 -20.18 9.31
N GLU A 10 20.29 -21.35 9.81
CA GLU A 10 21.10 -22.32 9.07
C GLU A 10 20.31 -22.93 7.89
N LEU A 11 19.03 -23.24 8.08
CA LEU A 11 18.16 -23.72 7.01
C LEU A 11 17.95 -22.64 5.94
N VAL A 12 17.62 -21.42 6.34
CA VAL A 12 17.50 -20.28 5.43
C VAL A 12 18.81 -20.03 4.69
N ALA A 13 19.96 -20.31 5.38
CA ALA A 13 21.28 -20.20 4.79
C ALA A 13 21.51 -21.17 3.62
N GLN A 14 20.76 -22.24 3.48
CA GLN A 14 20.88 -23.25 2.44
C GLN A 14 19.84 -23.10 1.32
N CYS A 15 18.89 -22.15 1.44
CA CYS A 15 17.88 -21.94 0.42
C CYS A 15 18.41 -21.07 -0.73
N ASP A 16 18.18 -21.51 -1.96
CA ASP A 16 18.49 -20.75 -3.17
C ASP A 16 17.28 -19.96 -3.69
N ARG A 17 16.07 -20.30 -3.20
CA ARG A 17 14.82 -19.66 -3.58
C ARG A 17 14.00 -19.29 -2.36
N PHE A 18 13.34 -18.13 -2.43
CA PHE A 18 12.52 -17.58 -1.36
C PHE A 18 11.12 -17.30 -1.87
N LEU A 19 10.11 -17.59 -1.05
CA LEU A 19 8.71 -17.30 -1.38
C LEU A 19 8.36 -15.82 -1.17
N ALA A 20 9.17 -15.11 -0.40
CA ALA A 20 8.97 -13.69 -0.15
C ALA A 20 10.32 -12.96 -0.14
N GLY A 21 10.34 -11.77 -0.73
CA GLY A 21 11.55 -10.97 -0.89
C GLY A 21 12.47 -11.48 -2.01
N ASP A 22 13.61 -10.82 -2.18
CA ASP A 22 14.54 -11.06 -3.28
C ASP A 22 15.73 -11.96 -2.88
N GLY A 23 15.52 -12.84 -1.93
CA GLY A 23 16.55 -13.74 -1.44
C GLY A 23 17.56 -13.06 -0.52
N ARG A 24 18.78 -13.65 -0.47
CA ARG A 24 19.86 -13.10 0.35
C ARG A 24 20.47 -11.88 -0.30
N ARG A 25 20.39 -10.76 0.40
CA ARG A 25 21.06 -9.54 0.00
C ARG A 25 22.08 -9.15 1.06
N THR A 26 23.28 -8.86 0.63
CA THR A 26 24.29 -8.22 1.45
C THR A 26 24.29 -6.73 1.20
N THR A 27 24.80 -5.94 2.14
CA THR A 27 24.98 -4.49 1.91
C THR A 27 25.82 -4.23 0.67
N GLU A 28 26.86 -5.03 0.45
CA GLU A 28 27.72 -4.95 -0.74
C GLU A 28 26.92 -5.16 -2.03
N SER A 29 26.12 -6.24 -2.12
CA SER A 29 25.30 -6.52 -3.31
C SER A 29 24.21 -5.46 -3.58
N LEU A 30 23.76 -4.76 -2.55
CA LEU A 30 22.83 -3.64 -2.69
C LEU A 30 23.55 -2.37 -3.17
N LEU A 31 24.73 -2.09 -2.65
CA LEU A 31 25.55 -0.95 -3.07
C LEU A 31 26.02 -1.08 -4.52
N GLU A 32 26.36 -2.29 -4.98
CA GLU A 32 26.74 -2.57 -6.36
C GLU A 32 25.61 -2.25 -7.37
N GLN A 33 24.35 -2.26 -6.93
CA GLN A 33 23.20 -1.90 -7.76
C GLN A 33 23.03 -0.39 -7.94
N ILE A 34 23.70 0.43 -7.12
CA ILE A 34 23.64 1.88 -7.24
C ILE A 34 24.57 2.30 -8.39
N SER A 35 23.99 2.92 -9.41
CA SER A 35 24.79 3.46 -10.51
C SER A 35 25.75 4.53 -10.01
N PRO A 36 27.06 4.43 -10.30
CA PRO A 36 28.01 5.50 -9.94
C PRO A 36 27.74 6.81 -10.66
N LYS A 37 26.85 6.80 -11.67
CA LYS A 37 26.41 7.99 -12.40
C LYS A 37 25.15 8.62 -11.84
N SER A 38 24.54 8.00 -10.82
CA SER A 38 23.37 8.59 -10.15
C SER A 38 23.80 9.89 -9.44
N GLY A 39 23.18 10.99 -9.81
CA GLY A 39 23.36 12.27 -9.12
C GLY A 39 22.88 12.21 -7.68
N LEU A 40 23.40 13.10 -6.85
CA LEU A 40 22.83 13.33 -5.52
C LEU A 40 21.61 14.25 -5.67
N ASP A 41 20.50 13.84 -5.09
CA ASP A 41 19.29 14.65 -4.97
C ASP A 41 18.96 14.81 -3.50
N VAL A 42 19.41 15.90 -2.92
CA VAL A 42 19.30 16.14 -1.47
C VAL A 42 17.93 16.71 -1.08
N TYR A 43 17.30 17.43 -2.00
CA TYR A 43 16.08 18.19 -1.70
C TYR A 43 14.86 17.78 -2.54
N GLY A 44 15.01 16.81 -3.44
CA GLY A 44 13.92 16.36 -4.32
C GLY A 44 13.46 17.39 -5.35
N ASN A 45 14.36 18.28 -5.79
CA ASN A 45 14.04 19.40 -6.68
C ASN A 45 14.69 19.22 -8.08
N GLY A 46 14.03 18.44 -8.94
CA GLY A 46 14.46 18.33 -10.35
C GLY A 46 15.62 17.36 -10.57
N GLY A 47 15.77 16.34 -9.74
CA GLY A 47 16.77 15.29 -9.86
C GLY A 47 16.14 13.90 -9.98
N VAL A 48 16.89 12.87 -9.60
CA VAL A 48 16.48 11.46 -9.70
C VAL A 48 15.19 11.13 -8.90
N VAL A 49 14.90 11.88 -7.84
CA VAL A 49 13.65 11.72 -7.09
C VAL A 49 12.47 12.20 -7.92
N THR A 50 12.57 13.37 -8.54
CA THR A 50 11.51 13.89 -9.43
C THR A 50 11.28 12.95 -10.62
N GLU A 51 12.33 12.45 -11.24
CA GLU A 51 12.21 11.46 -12.34
C GLU A 51 11.48 10.19 -11.89
N LEU A 52 11.78 9.68 -10.67
CA LEU A 52 11.09 8.54 -10.09
C LEU A 52 9.61 8.84 -9.84
N GLU A 53 9.28 10.00 -9.29
CA GLU A 53 7.91 10.43 -9.01
C GLU A 53 7.09 10.53 -10.30
N GLU A 54 7.62 11.17 -11.34
CA GLU A 54 6.98 11.27 -12.65
C GLU A 54 6.77 9.89 -13.29
N PHE A 55 7.78 9.02 -13.21
CA PHE A 55 7.69 7.65 -13.70
C PHE A 55 6.59 6.86 -12.99
N ILE A 56 6.54 6.92 -11.66
CA ILE A 56 5.51 6.21 -10.85
C ILE A 56 4.12 6.80 -11.12
N ALA A 57 3.96 8.11 -11.16
CA ALA A 57 2.70 8.75 -11.52
C ALA A 57 2.18 8.25 -12.87
N SER A 58 3.04 8.25 -13.88
CA SER A 58 2.72 7.75 -15.23
C SER A 58 2.37 6.25 -15.23
N MET A 59 3.15 5.43 -14.51
CA MET A 59 2.93 3.98 -14.42
C MET A 59 1.59 3.64 -13.77
N LEU A 60 1.21 4.36 -12.71
CA LEU A 60 -0.05 4.16 -11.99
C LEU A 60 -1.23 4.90 -12.63
N GLY A 61 -1.00 5.74 -13.65
CA GLY A 61 -2.05 6.53 -14.30
C GLY A 61 -2.62 7.61 -13.37
N LYS A 62 -1.76 8.25 -12.58
CA LYS A 62 -2.09 9.34 -11.65
C LYS A 62 -1.47 10.66 -12.11
N GLU A 63 -1.99 11.77 -11.59
CA GLU A 63 -1.53 13.11 -11.94
C GLU A 63 -0.14 13.40 -11.36
N LYS A 64 0.09 12.97 -10.12
CA LYS A 64 1.32 13.23 -9.38
C LYS A 64 1.64 12.07 -8.44
N ALA A 65 2.93 11.86 -8.17
CA ALA A 65 3.40 11.00 -7.10
C ALA A 65 4.40 11.76 -6.22
N LEU A 66 4.55 11.29 -4.98
CA LEU A 66 5.51 11.80 -4.01
C LEU A 66 6.30 10.63 -3.43
N PHE A 67 7.62 10.73 -3.47
CA PHE A 67 8.52 9.77 -2.81
C PHE A 67 8.58 10.05 -1.30
N ILE A 68 8.41 8.99 -0.52
CA ILE A 68 8.51 9.05 0.94
C ILE A 68 9.40 7.90 1.42
N PRO A 69 10.36 8.13 2.35
CA PRO A 69 11.35 7.12 2.76
C PRO A 69 10.75 5.84 3.31
N THR A 70 9.56 5.88 3.94
CA THR A 70 8.92 4.70 4.54
C THR A 70 7.43 4.61 4.20
N GLY A 71 6.94 3.37 4.01
CA GLY A 71 5.52 3.12 3.77
C GLY A 71 4.61 3.54 4.93
N VAL A 72 5.09 3.42 6.16
CA VAL A 72 4.34 3.85 7.37
C VAL A 72 4.05 5.34 7.32
N MET A 73 5.06 6.18 7.04
CA MET A 73 4.85 7.63 6.87
C MET A 73 3.88 7.91 5.73
N THR A 74 4.06 7.22 4.60
CA THR A 74 3.22 7.40 3.41
C THR A 74 1.75 7.14 3.72
N GLN A 75 1.44 6.02 4.34
CA GLN A 75 0.09 5.65 4.72
C GLN A 75 -0.54 6.69 5.64
N GLN A 76 0.15 7.04 6.70
CA GLN A 76 -0.38 7.92 7.73
C GLN A 76 -0.57 9.36 7.26
N ALA A 77 0.42 9.92 6.53
CA ALA A 77 0.30 11.25 5.96
C ALA A 77 -0.86 11.32 4.95
N THR A 78 -0.97 10.33 4.06
CA THR A 78 -2.05 10.26 3.07
C THR A 78 -3.42 10.14 3.73
N LEU A 79 -3.57 9.25 4.71
CA LEU A 79 -4.85 9.07 5.42
C LEU A 79 -5.24 10.33 6.19
N ARG A 80 -4.26 11.04 6.77
CA ARG A 80 -4.50 12.31 7.44
C ARG A 80 -5.09 13.35 6.47
N VAL A 81 -4.47 13.55 5.32
CA VAL A 81 -4.96 14.49 4.29
C VAL A 81 -6.37 14.09 3.81
N LEU A 82 -6.58 12.82 3.50
CA LEU A 82 -7.89 12.34 3.03
C LEU A 82 -8.99 12.52 4.08
N THR A 83 -8.71 12.25 5.35
CA THR A 83 -9.69 12.43 6.43
C THR A 83 -9.97 13.89 6.74
N ASP A 84 -8.98 14.77 6.61
CA ASP A 84 -9.16 16.23 6.74
C ASP A 84 -10.06 16.76 5.61
N HIS A 85 -9.85 16.32 4.36
CA HIS A 85 -10.75 16.66 3.23
C HIS A 85 -12.17 16.13 3.43
N ALA A 86 -12.30 14.89 3.92
CA ALA A 86 -13.59 14.29 4.24
C ALA A 86 -14.27 14.93 5.47
N LYS A 87 -13.55 15.72 6.27
CA LYS A 87 -13.97 16.23 7.59
C LYS A 87 -14.49 15.11 8.50
N ASN A 88 -13.90 13.94 8.39
CA ASN A 88 -14.29 12.74 9.11
C ASN A 88 -13.06 11.87 9.40
N PRO A 89 -12.64 11.72 10.67
CA PRO A 89 -11.41 10.98 11.02
C PRO A 89 -11.54 9.46 10.92
N ARG A 90 -12.71 8.93 10.55
CA ARG A 90 -12.95 7.49 10.50
C ARG A 90 -12.42 6.88 9.22
N VAL A 91 -11.54 5.90 9.39
CA VAL A 91 -10.96 5.10 8.31
C VAL A 91 -11.45 3.67 8.43
N ALA A 92 -12.13 3.18 7.40
CA ALA A 92 -12.56 1.79 7.35
C ALA A 92 -11.49 0.94 6.69
N PHE A 93 -11.15 -0.18 7.31
CA PHE A 93 -10.16 -1.13 6.81
C PHE A 93 -10.37 -2.53 7.39
N HIS A 94 -9.66 -3.50 6.81
CA HIS A 94 -9.65 -4.88 7.28
C HIS A 94 -8.96 -4.99 8.66
N PRO A 95 -9.47 -5.79 9.63
CA PRO A 95 -8.88 -5.93 10.97
C PRO A 95 -7.44 -6.45 10.96
N MET A 96 -7.02 -7.15 9.91
CA MET A 96 -5.64 -7.59 9.70
C MET A 96 -4.85 -6.66 8.75
N CYS A 97 -5.31 -5.42 8.56
CA CYS A 97 -4.59 -4.42 7.79
C CYS A 97 -3.25 -4.07 8.45
N HIS A 98 -2.24 -3.81 7.62
CA HIS A 98 -0.90 -3.47 8.08
C HIS A 98 -0.90 -2.26 9.04
N LEU A 99 -1.71 -1.26 8.75
CA LEU A 99 -1.90 -0.06 9.57
C LEU A 99 -2.23 -0.39 11.04
N ARG A 100 -3.05 -1.42 11.26
CA ARG A 100 -3.48 -1.85 12.59
C ARG A 100 -2.52 -2.82 13.26
N THR A 101 -2.00 -3.79 12.49
CA THR A 101 -1.29 -4.93 13.05
C THR A 101 0.22 -4.71 13.19
N HIS A 102 0.81 -3.79 12.41
CA HIS A 102 2.26 -3.62 12.31
C HIS A 102 2.75 -2.18 12.53
N GLU A 103 1.86 -1.23 12.87
CA GLU A 103 2.22 0.18 13.03
C GLU A 103 1.94 0.73 14.43
N GLU A 104 1.79 -0.14 15.44
CA GLU A 104 1.62 0.23 16.86
C GLU A 104 0.49 1.24 17.12
N ASN A 105 -0.59 1.18 16.33
CA ASN A 105 -1.72 2.13 16.36
C ASN A 105 -1.28 3.61 16.19
N SER A 106 -0.21 3.84 15.44
CA SER A 106 0.31 5.19 15.21
C SER A 106 -0.69 6.10 14.49
N PHE A 107 -1.57 5.56 13.66
CA PHE A 107 -2.66 6.30 13.02
C PHE A 107 -3.58 6.98 14.04
N GLU A 108 -3.90 6.31 15.14
CA GLU A 108 -4.69 6.86 16.23
C GLU A 108 -3.87 7.82 17.09
N ARG A 109 -2.68 7.38 17.52
CA ARG A 109 -1.83 8.11 18.47
C ARG A 109 -1.26 9.42 17.92
N LEU A 110 -0.89 9.44 16.64
CA LEU A 110 -0.24 10.59 16.02
C LEU A 110 -1.22 11.49 15.25
N HIS A 111 -2.26 10.89 14.68
CA HIS A 111 -3.16 11.60 13.76
C HIS A 111 -4.61 11.66 14.23
N ALA A 112 -4.93 11.06 15.39
CA ALA A 112 -6.29 10.98 15.95
C ALA A 112 -7.31 10.37 14.98
N LEU A 113 -6.84 9.48 14.07
CA LEU A 113 -7.73 8.74 13.18
C LEU A 113 -8.48 7.66 13.97
N GLN A 114 -9.69 7.35 13.56
CA GLN A 114 -10.55 6.39 14.22
C GLN A 114 -10.75 5.17 13.32
N GLU A 115 -10.51 3.97 13.86
CA GLU A 115 -10.75 2.76 13.10
C GLU A 115 -12.23 2.44 12.96
N VAL A 116 -12.59 1.90 11.80
CA VAL A 116 -13.85 1.22 11.54
C VAL A 116 -13.53 -0.12 10.89
N ILE A 117 -13.99 -1.21 11.50
CA ILE A 117 -13.74 -2.54 10.95
C ILE A 117 -14.66 -2.82 9.77
N ALA A 118 -14.06 -3.09 8.61
CA ALA A 118 -14.75 -3.27 7.33
C ALA A 118 -15.17 -4.72 7.03
N THR A 119 -15.08 -5.63 7.99
CA THR A 119 -15.50 -7.04 7.84
C THR A 119 -16.66 -7.37 8.74
N GLY A 120 -17.41 -8.43 8.40
CA GLY A 120 -18.60 -8.84 9.15
C GLY A 120 -18.35 -9.55 10.48
N GLY A 121 -17.10 -9.93 10.80
CA GLY A 121 -16.87 -10.68 12.03
C GLY A 121 -15.44 -11.14 12.25
N TRP A 122 -15.02 -12.22 11.62
CA TRP A 122 -13.71 -12.82 11.89
C TRP A 122 -12.57 -12.10 11.14
N PRO A 123 -11.37 -12.03 11.74
CA PRO A 123 -10.21 -11.40 11.10
C PRO A 123 -9.78 -12.03 9.77
N GLN A 124 -10.22 -13.24 9.47
CA GLN A 124 -9.90 -13.94 8.24
C GLN A 124 -10.90 -13.70 7.10
N GLU A 125 -12.07 -13.13 7.41
CA GLU A 125 -13.06 -12.79 6.38
C GLU A 125 -12.60 -11.60 5.54
N PRO A 126 -12.69 -11.67 4.20
CA PRO A 126 -12.33 -10.54 3.37
C PRO A 126 -13.31 -9.38 3.54
N VAL A 127 -12.86 -8.18 3.20
CA VAL A 127 -13.78 -7.06 2.98
C VAL A 127 -14.65 -7.39 1.78
N THR A 128 -15.97 -7.31 1.97
CA THR A 128 -16.97 -7.52 0.92
C THR A 128 -17.87 -6.30 0.77
N LEU A 129 -18.56 -6.18 -0.36
CA LEU A 129 -19.58 -5.14 -0.53
C LEU A 129 -20.67 -5.23 0.55
N GLU A 130 -21.00 -6.43 0.97
CA GLU A 130 -22.02 -6.66 2.00
C GLU A 130 -21.53 -6.18 3.37
N SER A 131 -20.27 -6.50 3.73
CA SER A 131 -19.67 -6.00 4.97
C SER A 131 -19.56 -4.48 4.98
N LEU A 132 -19.22 -3.86 3.84
CA LEU A 132 -19.19 -2.40 3.72
C LEU A 132 -20.59 -1.76 3.90
N LYS A 133 -21.63 -2.36 3.35
CA LYS A 133 -23.02 -1.90 3.53
C LYS A 133 -23.52 -2.07 4.96
N ALA A 134 -22.95 -2.99 5.73
CA ALA A 134 -23.30 -3.22 7.12
C ALA A 134 -22.70 -2.19 8.09
N ILE A 135 -21.71 -1.41 7.64
CA ILE A 135 -21.15 -0.31 8.44
C ILE A 135 -22.22 0.75 8.66
N LYS A 136 -22.48 1.07 9.92
CA LYS A 136 -23.49 2.06 10.30
C LYS A 136 -22.93 3.44 10.55
N GLU A 137 -21.67 3.50 10.97
CA GLU A 137 -20.98 4.75 11.23
C GLU A 137 -20.58 5.43 9.92
N PRO A 138 -20.70 6.76 9.81
CA PRO A 138 -20.14 7.47 8.65
C PRO A 138 -18.63 7.33 8.66
N ILE A 139 -18.05 6.95 7.52
CA ILE A 139 -16.60 6.83 7.30
C ILE A 139 -16.11 7.91 6.33
N GLY A 140 -14.90 8.42 6.56
CA GLY A 140 -14.26 9.40 5.68
C GLY A 140 -13.45 8.73 4.58
N VAL A 141 -12.78 7.63 4.91
CA VAL A 141 -11.87 6.92 4.01
C VAL A 141 -12.10 5.41 4.08
N LEU A 142 -12.10 4.75 2.95
CA LEU A 142 -11.97 3.30 2.84
C LEU A 142 -10.56 2.97 2.36
N LEU A 143 -9.81 2.26 3.19
CA LEU A 143 -8.51 1.69 2.84
C LEU A 143 -8.68 0.22 2.48
N LEU A 144 -8.26 -0.14 1.28
CA LEU A 144 -8.16 -1.54 0.83
C LEU A 144 -6.70 -1.90 0.59
N GLU A 145 -6.27 -3.03 1.12
CA GLU A 145 -4.92 -3.58 0.93
C GLU A 145 -4.97 -4.66 -0.18
N LEU A 146 -4.16 -4.49 -1.24
CA LEU A 146 -4.11 -5.42 -2.36
C LEU A 146 -2.67 -5.88 -2.64
N PRO A 147 -2.36 -7.19 -2.41
CA PRO A 147 -3.21 -8.19 -1.74
C PRO A 147 -3.27 -7.96 -0.23
N GLN A 148 -4.33 -8.45 0.41
CA GLN A 148 -4.44 -8.46 1.87
C GLN A 148 -3.48 -9.50 2.44
N ARG A 149 -2.32 -9.06 2.89
CA ARG A 149 -1.17 -9.91 3.22
C ARG A 149 -1.48 -10.91 4.34
N ASP A 150 -1.97 -10.40 5.46
CA ASP A 150 -2.08 -11.20 6.69
C ASP A 150 -3.26 -12.17 6.69
N THR A 151 -4.05 -12.18 5.61
CA THR A 151 -5.06 -13.20 5.31
C THR A 151 -4.62 -14.16 4.19
N GLY A 152 -3.32 -14.36 4.03
CA GLY A 152 -2.77 -15.26 3.01
C GLY A 152 -2.65 -14.66 1.61
N GLY A 153 -2.61 -13.35 1.49
CA GLY A 153 -2.49 -12.68 0.19
C GLY A 153 -3.80 -12.64 -0.59
N TYR A 154 -4.92 -12.55 0.11
CA TYR A 154 -6.24 -12.51 -0.50
C TYR A 154 -6.41 -11.32 -1.46
N LEU A 155 -7.06 -11.59 -2.57
CA LEU A 155 -7.48 -10.61 -3.57
C LEU A 155 -8.97 -10.78 -3.87
N PRO A 156 -9.80 -9.74 -3.80
CA PRO A 156 -11.18 -9.80 -4.27
C PRO A 156 -11.21 -10.05 -5.80
N THR A 157 -12.29 -10.60 -6.31
CA THR A 157 -12.51 -10.62 -7.77
C THR A 157 -12.60 -9.19 -8.29
N TRP A 158 -12.33 -8.98 -9.58
CA TRP A 158 -12.45 -7.65 -10.19
C TRP A 158 -13.84 -7.04 -10.00
N ASN A 159 -14.88 -7.84 -10.17
CA ASN A 159 -16.25 -7.38 -10.01
C ASN A 159 -16.55 -6.94 -8.57
N GLU A 160 -16.04 -7.67 -7.59
CA GLU A 160 -16.18 -7.33 -6.18
C GLU A 160 -15.43 -6.03 -5.85
N LEU A 161 -14.18 -5.90 -6.30
CA LEU A 161 -13.39 -4.68 -6.12
C LEU A 161 -14.08 -3.45 -6.72
N VAL A 162 -14.61 -3.57 -7.94
CA VAL A 162 -15.39 -2.51 -8.59
C VAL A 162 -16.67 -2.18 -7.81
N ALA A 163 -17.35 -3.19 -7.27
CA ALA A 163 -18.56 -2.96 -6.48
C ALA A 163 -18.28 -2.21 -5.18
N GLN A 164 -17.19 -2.60 -4.48
CA GLN A 164 -16.74 -1.92 -3.25
C GLN A 164 -16.38 -0.45 -3.51
N THR A 165 -15.59 -0.20 -4.54
CA THR A 165 -15.15 1.17 -4.88
C THR A 165 -16.30 2.04 -5.38
N LYS A 166 -17.25 1.50 -6.15
CA LYS A 166 -18.48 2.19 -6.53
C LYS A 166 -19.35 2.54 -5.32
N TRP A 167 -19.47 1.62 -4.37
CA TRP A 167 -20.20 1.89 -3.13
C TRP A 167 -19.56 3.05 -2.35
N ALA A 168 -18.25 3.03 -2.17
CA ALA A 168 -17.53 4.09 -1.48
C ALA A 168 -17.77 5.45 -2.15
N ARG A 169 -17.58 5.55 -3.47
CA ARG A 169 -17.83 6.78 -4.23
C ARG A 169 -19.27 7.28 -4.10
N LYS A 170 -20.26 6.38 -4.17
CA LYS A 170 -21.68 6.73 -4.00
C LYS A 170 -21.97 7.32 -2.61
N ASN A 171 -21.23 6.94 -1.60
CA ASN A 171 -21.39 7.40 -0.23
C ASN A 171 -20.43 8.58 0.13
N GLY A 172 -19.70 9.13 -0.85
CA GLY A 172 -18.77 10.24 -0.61
C GLY A 172 -17.53 9.85 0.20
N VAL A 173 -17.19 8.55 0.22
CA VAL A 173 -16.06 8.00 0.94
C VAL A 173 -14.82 8.02 0.05
N ALA A 174 -13.72 8.62 0.52
CA ALA A 174 -12.45 8.63 -0.18
C ALA A 174 -11.83 7.21 -0.22
N LEU A 175 -11.13 6.90 -1.29
CA LEU A 175 -10.58 5.57 -1.56
C LEU A 175 -9.05 5.60 -1.55
N HIS A 176 -8.45 4.90 -0.59
CA HIS A 176 -7.00 4.70 -0.52
C HIS A 176 -6.63 3.24 -0.78
N LEU A 177 -5.68 3.01 -1.70
CA LEU A 177 -5.11 1.71 -1.95
C LEU A 177 -3.80 1.56 -1.19
N ASP A 178 -3.76 0.65 -0.22
CA ASP A 178 -2.48 0.09 0.22
C ASP A 178 -2.02 -0.92 -0.83
N GLY A 179 -1.20 -0.43 -1.74
CA GLY A 179 -0.58 -1.19 -2.80
C GLY A 179 0.87 -1.58 -2.48
N ALA A 180 1.21 -1.78 -1.20
CA ALA A 180 2.56 -2.18 -0.78
C ALA A 180 3.12 -3.38 -1.58
N ARG A 181 2.23 -4.22 -2.07
CA ARG A 181 2.52 -5.37 -2.93
C ARG A 181 1.67 -5.39 -4.21
N LEU A 182 1.34 -4.21 -4.74
CA LEU A 182 0.54 -4.07 -5.95
C LEU A 182 1.17 -4.81 -7.16
N TRP A 183 2.50 -4.84 -7.23
CA TRP A 183 3.25 -5.56 -8.25
C TRP A 183 2.97 -7.06 -8.25
N GLU A 184 2.72 -7.63 -7.07
CA GLU A 184 2.37 -9.04 -6.86
C GLU A 184 0.87 -9.30 -7.14
N ALA A 185 0.00 -8.31 -6.94
CA ALA A 185 -1.44 -8.39 -7.23
C ALA A 185 -1.76 -8.23 -8.72
N ALA A 186 -0.99 -7.42 -9.44
CA ALA A 186 -1.25 -7.08 -10.83
C ALA A 186 -1.34 -8.29 -11.78
N PRO A 187 -0.48 -9.33 -11.70
CA PRO A 187 -0.59 -10.53 -12.52
C PRO A 187 -1.92 -11.28 -12.35
N TYR A 188 -2.46 -11.30 -11.13
CA TYR A 188 -3.76 -11.93 -10.87
C TYR A 188 -4.88 -11.24 -11.66
N TYR A 189 -4.97 -9.92 -11.60
CA TYR A 189 -6.01 -9.19 -12.33
C TYR A 189 -5.78 -9.18 -13.84
N ALA A 190 -4.52 -9.21 -14.29
CA ALA A 190 -4.21 -9.39 -15.71
C ALA A 190 -4.71 -10.75 -16.23
N ALA A 191 -4.46 -11.83 -15.49
CA ALA A 191 -4.85 -13.19 -15.89
C ALA A 191 -6.36 -13.44 -15.76
N THR A 192 -7.00 -12.94 -14.69
CA THR A 192 -8.42 -13.29 -14.37
C THR A 192 -9.43 -12.31 -14.95
N ALA A 193 -9.02 -11.08 -15.22
CA ALA A 193 -9.93 -10.00 -15.62
C ALA A 193 -9.41 -9.13 -16.78
N GLN A 194 -8.20 -9.40 -17.30
CA GLN A 194 -7.54 -8.63 -18.35
C GLN A 194 -7.38 -7.14 -17.95
N LYS A 195 -7.00 -6.90 -16.68
CA LYS A 195 -6.83 -5.57 -16.12
C LYS A 195 -5.37 -5.23 -15.87
N SER A 196 -4.99 -4.04 -16.27
CA SER A 196 -3.66 -3.47 -16.04
C SER A 196 -3.54 -2.85 -14.65
N ILE A 197 -2.31 -2.51 -14.25
CA ILE A 197 -2.05 -1.73 -13.04
C ILE A 197 -2.83 -0.40 -13.07
N LYS A 198 -2.86 0.27 -14.22
CA LYS A 198 -3.63 1.53 -14.38
C LYS A 198 -5.13 1.34 -14.13
N ASP A 199 -5.70 0.22 -14.60
CA ASP A 199 -7.11 -0.10 -14.34
C ASP A 199 -7.37 -0.26 -12.84
N ILE A 200 -6.51 -0.99 -12.13
CA ILE A 200 -6.61 -1.17 -10.68
C ILE A 200 -6.52 0.20 -9.99
N CYS A 201 -5.47 0.96 -10.29
CA CYS A 201 -5.23 2.27 -9.66
C CYS A 201 -6.35 3.27 -9.95
N SER A 202 -7.00 3.20 -11.11
CA SER A 202 -8.10 4.11 -11.49
C SER A 202 -9.32 4.02 -10.55
N LEU A 203 -9.46 2.92 -9.82
CA LEU A 203 -10.54 2.72 -8.86
C LEU A 203 -10.34 3.52 -7.56
N PHE A 204 -9.15 4.03 -7.27
CA PHE A 204 -8.77 4.68 -6.02
C PHE A 204 -8.43 6.16 -6.22
N ASP A 205 -8.59 6.96 -5.19
CA ASP A 205 -8.20 8.39 -5.21
C ASP A 205 -6.70 8.52 -5.00
N THR A 206 -6.15 7.75 -4.08
CA THR A 206 -4.71 7.66 -3.82
C THR A 206 -4.24 6.20 -3.80
N VAL A 207 -3.00 5.99 -4.22
CA VAL A 207 -2.36 4.67 -4.29
C VAL A 207 -0.98 4.76 -3.67
N TYR A 208 -0.73 3.97 -2.65
CA TYR A 208 0.59 3.76 -2.07
C TYR A 208 1.26 2.55 -2.69
N VAL A 209 2.54 2.65 -3.01
CA VAL A 209 3.39 1.52 -3.46
C VAL A 209 4.73 1.51 -2.73
N SER A 210 5.27 0.32 -2.50
CA SER A 210 6.55 0.09 -1.84
C SER A 210 7.61 -0.36 -2.83
N PHE A 211 8.86 0.08 -2.65
CA PHE A 211 9.99 -0.31 -3.48
C PHE A 211 10.83 -1.44 -2.88
N TYR A 212 10.86 -1.59 -1.55
CA TYR A 212 11.71 -2.57 -0.84
C TYR A 212 11.03 -3.93 -0.60
N LYS A 213 9.81 -4.13 -1.14
CA LYS A 213 9.10 -5.41 -1.10
C LYS A 213 9.28 -6.15 -2.43
N GLY A 214 8.25 -6.35 -3.21
CA GLY A 214 8.30 -7.11 -4.46
C GLY A 214 9.28 -6.57 -5.53
N LEU A 215 9.62 -5.27 -5.49
CA LEU A 215 10.60 -4.68 -6.43
C LEU A 215 12.04 -4.78 -5.92
N GLY A 216 12.25 -5.15 -4.67
CA GLY A 216 13.58 -5.38 -4.12
C GLY A 216 14.47 -4.15 -3.98
N GLY A 217 13.92 -2.97 -3.94
CA GLY A 217 14.68 -1.74 -3.64
C GLY A 217 15.25 -1.74 -2.23
N ILE A 218 16.19 -0.83 -1.96
CA ILE A 218 16.82 -0.71 -0.65
C ILE A 218 15.81 -0.18 0.38
N SER A 219 15.04 0.84 0.01
CA SER A 219 14.08 1.54 0.85
C SER A 219 13.12 2.35 -0.02
N GLY A 220 12.17 3.01 0.62
CA GLY A 220 11.32 3.99 -0.03
C GLY A 220 9.97 3.46 -0.51
N SER A 221 9.12 4.41 -0.77
CA SER A 221 7.76 4.23 -1.22
C SER A 221 7.30 5.46 -2.00
N CYS A 222 6.21 5.33 -2.73
CA CYS A 222 5.51 6.48 -3.29
C CYS A 222 4.02 6.42 -2.96
N VAL A 223 3.43 7.59 -2.80
CA VAL A 223 1.99 7.77 -2.95
C VAL A 223 1.71 8.52 -4.24
N ALA A 224 0.67 8.11 -4.96
CA ALA A 224 0.24 8.74 -6.19
C ALA A 224 -1.28 9.03 -6.15
N GLY A 225 -1.68 10.16 -6.72
CA GLY A 225 -3.07 10.61 -6.72
C GLY A 225 -3.26 11.87 -7.55
N LYS A 226 -4.33 12.62 -7.26
CA LYS A 226 -4.52 13.97 -7.79
C LYS A 226 -3.45 14.90 -7.24
N ALA A 227 -2.95 15.83 -8.06
CA ALA A 227 -1.93 16.78 -7.66
C ALA A 227 -2.33 17.56 -6.40
N SER A 228 -3.59 18.02 -6.31
CA SER A 228 -4.10 18.75 -5.15
C SER A 228 -4.07 17.98 -3.82
N ILE A 229 -4.11 16.65 -3.87
CA ILE A 229 -3.99 15.80 -2.67
C ILE A 229 -2.52 15.54 -2.36
N ILE A 230 -1.73 15.23 -3.40
CA ILE A 230 -0.32 14.88 -3.22
C ILE A 230 0.51 16.07 -2.76
N ASP A 231 0.13 17.29 -3.10
CA ASP A 231 0.79 18.53 -2.66
C ASP A 231 0.58 18.82 -1.16
N GLU A 232 -0.43 18.21 -0.54
CA GLU A 232 -0.71 18.37 0.90
C GLU A 232 -0.10 17.21 1.74
N VAL A 233 0.30 16.10 1.12
CA VAL A 233 0.94 14.97 1.81
C VAL A 233 2.40 15.27 2.12
#